data_b552c6672d053e59f309987277434d41
#
_entry.id   b552c6672d053e59f309987277434d41
#
_cell.length_a   1.000
_cell.length_b   1.000
_cell.length_c   1.000
_cell.angle_alpha   90.00
_cell.angle_beta   90.00
_cell.angle_gamma   90.00
#
_symmetry.space_group_name_H-M   'P 1'
#
loop_
_entity.id
_entity.type
_entity.pdbx_description
1 polymer ?
#
loop_
_entity_poly.entity_id
_entity_poly.type
_entity_poly.pdbx_seq_one_letter_code
_entity_poly.pdbx_strand_id
1 'polypeptide(L)'
;MTESIKNVVVVGAGGMGALFGSILAEGGLDVTLVDNDREHVDAIRKSGLHISGLGGERHQQIRAEYDAGAVATADIVLFQCKGTATFDAAKALAHLAGTGAIFVSFQNGLGNEDILAAHFGIENVFGGLTSMAGARLGPGHVQDFDRVPTYLGEWRGGLSRRASNIAATFTV
;
A
#
# COMPACT_ATOMS: atom_id res chain seq x y z
N MET A 1 -21.15 -6.14 -11.91
CA MET A 1 -20.51 -4.83 -12.18
C MET A 1 -19.31 -4.78 -11.27
N THR A 2 -18.10 -4.75 -11.78
CA THR A 2 -16.90 -4.52 -10.97
C THR A 2 -16.96 -3.06 -10.49
N GLU A 3 -17.22 -2.86 -9.20
CA GLU A 3 -17.07 -1.52 -8.62
C GLU A 3 -15.67 -1.00 -8.95
N SER A 4 -15.59 0.27 -9.36
CA SER A 4 -14.30 0.86 -9.69
C SER A 4 -13.49 1.05 -8.40
N ILE A 5 -12.29 0.48 -8.34
CA ILE A 5 -11.34 0.70 -7.24
C ILE A 5 -11.04 2.19 -7.18
N LYS A 6 -11.21 2.78 -6.00
CA LYS A 6 -10.96 4.21 -5.75
C LYS A 6 -10.17 4.45 -4.48
N ASN A 7 -10.49 3.71 -3.41
CA ASN A 7 -9.97 3.93 -2.07
C ASN A 7 -8.86 2.92 -1.76
N VAL A 8 -7.64 3.39 -1.65
CA VAL A 8 -6.45 2.58 -1.38
C VAL A 8 -5.83 2.98 -0.05
N VAL A 9 -5.61 2.00 0.81
CA VAL A 9 -4.89 2.19 2.07
C VAL A 9 -3.53 1.53 1.96
N VAL A 10 -2.47 2.26 2.30
CA VAL A 10 -1.10 1.74 2.33
C VAL A 10 -0.65 1.64 3.77
N VAL A 11 -0.42 0.43 4.25
CA VAL A 11 0.03 0.15 5.62
C VAL A 11 1.54 -0.03 5.65
N GLY A 12 2.21 0.89 6.34
CA GLY A 12 3.65 1.07 6.33
C GLY A 12 4.06 2.13 5.31
N ALA A 13 4.08 3.40 5.72
CA ALA A 13 4.44 4.54 4.89
C ALA A 13 5.96 4.80 4.85
N GLY A 14 6.78 3.75 5.00
CA GLY A 14 8.23 3.82 4.77
C GLY A 14 8.58 4.19 3.33
N GLY A 15 9.86 4.03 2.94
CA GLY A 15 10.31 4.43 1.60
C GLY A 15 9.46 3.86 0.48
N MET A 16 9.22 2.54 0.48
CA MET A 16 8.43 1.89 -0.57
C MET A 16 6.93 2.16 -0.45
N GLY A 17 6.36 2.10 0.77
CA GLY A 17 4.93 2.31 0.94
C GLY A 17 4.49 3.73 0.58
N ALA A 18 5.24 4.74 1.02
CA ALA A 18 4.97 6.11 0.64
C ALA A 18 5.14 6.35 -0.87
N LEU A 19 6.14 5.71 -1.49
CA LEU A 19 6.36 5.79 -2.94
C LEU A 19 5.20 5.17 -3.72
N PHE A 20 4.76 3.95 -3.35
CA PHE A 20 3.57 3.34 -3.97
C PHE A 20 2.33 4.21 -3.78
N GLY A 21 2.09 4.68 -2.55
CA GLY A 21 0.96 5.55 -2.26
C GLY A 21 0.97 6.83 -3.08
N SER A 22 2.14 7.44 -3.24
CA SER A 22 2.34 8.62 -4.09
C SER A 22 1.98 8.35 -5.54
N ILE A 23 2.51 7.28 -6.13
CA ILE A 23 2.26 6.91 -7.53
C ILE A 23 0.75 6.66 -7.75
N LEU A 24 0.10 5.91 -6.86
CA LEU A 24 -1.32 5.61 -6.96
C LEU A 24 -2.19 6.88 -6.84
N ALA A 25 -1.81 7.81 -5.96
CA ALA A 25 -2.49 9.09 -5.82
C ALA A 25 -2.27 10.01 -7.02
N GLU A 26 -1.08 10.00 -7.64
CA GLU A 26 -0.81 10.66 -8.93
C GLU A 26 -1.71 10.10 -10.05
N GLY A 27 -2.02 8.80 -10.01
CA GLY A 27 -2.97 8.14 -10.90
C GLY A 27 -4.45 8.42 -10.61
N GLY A 28 -4.74 9.27 -9.61
CA GLY A 28 -6.10 9.72 -9.30
C GLY A 28 -6.86 8.84 -8.30
N LEU A 29 -6.18 7.91 -7.62
CA LEU A 29 -6.77 7.12 -6.55
C LEU A 29 -6.81 7.92 -5.24
N ASP A 30 -7.79 7.64 -4.41
CA ASP A 30 -7.91 8.19 -3.08
C ASP A 30 -7.06 7.36 -2.11
N VAL A 31 -5.88 7.87 -1.76
CA VAL A 31 -4.89 7.13 -0.98
C VAL A 31 -4.78 7.64 0.44
N THR A 32 -4.77 6.72 1.39
CA THR A 32 -4.44 6.97 2.79
C THR A 32 -3.19 6.18 3.17
N LEU A 33 -2.14 6.88 3.59
CA LEU A 33 -0.95 6.27 4.17
C LEU A 33 -1.18 5.98 5.65
N VAL A 34 -0.75 4.82 6.13
CA VAL A 34 -0.82 4.47 7.56
C VAL A 34 0.57 4.09 8.05
N ASP A 35 1.05 4.75 9.09
CA ASP A 35 2.32 4.43 9.73
C ASP A 35 2.27 4.75 11.23
N ASN A 36 2.90 3.93 12.05
CA ASN A 36 2.96 4.14 13.50
C ASN A 36 4.03 5.16 13.94
N ASP A 37 4.90 5.59 13.02
CA ASP A 37 5.86 6.66 13.25
C ASP A 37 5.14 8.02 13.20
N ARG A 38 4.84 8.55 14.39
CA ARG A 38 4.10 9.81 14.54
C ARG A 38 4.79 10.99 13.88
N GLU A 39 6.11 11.10 14.01
CA GLU A 39 6.88 12.20 13.44
C GLU A 39 6.76 12.20 11.90
N HIS A 40 6.80 11.01 11.30
CA HIS A 40 6.62 10.85 9.86
C HIS A 40 5.20 11.24 9.40
N VAL A 41 4.19 10.74 10.08
CA VAL A 41 2.79 11.05 9.77
C VAL A 41 2.48 12.53 9.96
N ASP A 42 2.97 13.15 11.05
CA ASP A 42 2.78 14.57 11.31
C ASP A 42 3.43 15.46 10.24
N ALA A 43 4.63 15.09 9.79
CA ALA A 43 5.31 15.80 8.72
C ALA A 43 4.51 15.73 7.40
N ILE A 44 3.97 14.54 7.05
CA ILE A 44 3.11 14.37 5.86
C ILE A 44 1.83 15.20 5.97
N ARG A 45 1.15 15.16 7.12
CA ARG A 45 -0.08 15.93 7.36
C ARG A 45 0.15 17.44 7.26
N LYS A 46 1.27 17.91 7.77
CA LYS A 46 1.60 19.33 7.85
C LYS A 46 2.03 19.92 6.50
N SER A 47 2.86 19.19 5.76
CA SER A 47 3.58 19.74 4.61
C SER A 47 3.36 18.95 3.31
N GLY A 48 2.60 17.86 3.36
CA GLY A 48 2.54 16.86 2.28
C GLY A 48 3.74 15.92 2.32
N LEU A 49 3.66 14.85 1.55
CA LEU A 49 4.76 13.92 1.32
C LEU A 49 5.77 14.58 0.38
N HIS A 50 6.99 14.76 0.85
CA HIS A 50 8.11 15.22 0.03
C HIS A 50 8.74 14.01 -0.69
N ILE A 51 8.84 14.08 -2.01
CA ILE A 51 9.44 13.05 -2.84
C ILE A 51 10.59 13.70 -3.61
N SER A 52 11.78 13.08 -3.54
CA SER A 52 12.97 13.48 -4.29
C SER A 52 13.46 12.33 -5.16
N GLY A 53 14.42 12.59 -6.03
CA GLY A 53 15.05 11.57 -6.89
C GLY A 53 14.45 11.53 -8.30
N LEU A 54 13.99 10.38 -8.75
CA LEU A 54 13.45 10.22 -10.10
C LEU A 54 12.25 11.14 -10.31
N GLY A 55 12.30 11.95 -11.37
CA GLY A 55 11.28 12.95 -11.66
C GLY A 55 11.44 14.28 -10.91
N GLY A 56 12.51 14.45 -10.12
CA GLY A 56 12.80 15.70 -9.40
C GLY A 56 12.14 15.80 -8.04
N GLU A 57 12.16 17.02 -7.49
CA GLU A 57 11.59 17.33 -6.18
C GLU A 57 10.10 17.69 -6.32
N ARG A 58 9.27 17.08 -5.48
CA ARG A 58 7.84 17.41 -5.43
C ARG A 58 7.24 17.19 -4.05
N HIS A 59 6.18 17.93 -3.75
CA HIS A 59 5.36 17.75 -2.55
C HIS A 59 3.95 17.34 -2.97
N GLN A 60 3.46 16.28 -2.36
CA GLN A 60 2.13 15.74 -2.67
C GLN A 60 1.26 15.76 -1.42
N GLN A 61 0.11 16.40 -1.50
CA GLN A 61 -0.90 16.32 -0.45
C GLN A 61 -1.53 14.94 -0.49
N ILE A 62 -1.35 14.18 0.57
CA ILE A 62 -1.84 12.82 0.72
C ILE A 62 -2.29 12.60 2.17
N ARG A 63 -3.39 11.87 2.37
CA ARG A 63 -3.84 11.57 3.73
C ARG A 63 -2.87 10.62 4.42
N ALA A 64 -2.65 10.85 5.71
CA ALA A 64 -1.83 9.99 6.53
C ALA A 64 -2.46 9.80 7.92
N GLU A 65 -2.43 8.57 8.43
CA GLU A 65 -2.99 8.15 9.71
C GLU A 65 -1.98 7.39 10.55
N TYR A 66 -2.09 7.50 11.88
CA TYR A 66 -1.21 6.77 12.80
C TYR A 66 -1.63 5.32 13.01
N ASP A 67 -2.92 5.07 12.91
CA ASP A 67 -3.53 3.81 13.31
C ASP A 67 -4.32 3.21 12.15
N ALA A 68 -3.99 1.98 11.80
CA ALA A 68 -4.72 1.23 10.80
C ALA A 68 -6.21 1.01 11.21
N GLY A 69 -6.49 0.90 12.49
CA GLY A 69 -7.86 0.76 13.01
C GLY A 69 -8.74 1.99 12.78
N ALA A 70 -8.14 3.16 12.49
CA ALA A 70 -8.88 4.38 12.14
C ALA A 70 -9.41 4.39 10.69
N VAL A 71 -8.96 3.45 9.85
CA VAL A 71 -9.42 3.31 8.47
C VAL A 71 -10.82 2.69 8.46
N ALA A 72 -11.82 3.43 8.02
CA ALA A 72 -13.20 2.95 8.04
C ALA A 72 -13.51 1.97 6.89
N THR A 73 -12.98 2.23 5.70
CA THR A 73 -13.25 1.45 4.47
C THR A 73 -12.01 1.44 3.57
N ALA A 74 -11.87 0.41 2.77
CA ALA A 74 -10.88 0.33 1.70
C ALA A 74 -11.39 -0.60 0.59
N ASP A 75 -11.07 -0.27 -0.67
CA ASP A 75 -11.21 -1.21 -1.79
C ASP A 75 -9.97 -2.11 -1.86
N ILE A 76 -8.80 -1.50 -1.65
CA ILE A 76 -7.51 -2.20 -1.58
C ILE A 76 -6.74 -1.75 -0.34
N VAL A 77 -6.16 -2.72 0.36
CA VAL A 77 -5.15 -2.50 1.40
C VAL A 77 -3.81 -3.04 0.91
N LEU A 78 -2.85 -2.16 0.74
CA LEU A 78 -1.49 -2.49 0.32
C LEU A 78 -0.58 -2.58 1.54
N PHE A 79 -0.05 -3.77 1.83
CA PHE A 79 0.89 -4.00 2.93
C PHE A 79 2.33 -3.75 2.46
N GLN A 80 2.97 -2.76 3.09
CA GLN A 80 4.36 -2.35 2.86
C GLN A 80 5.13 -2.16 4.19
N CYS A 81 4.53 -2.52 5.31
CA CYS A 81 5.22 -2.57 6.59
C CYS A 81 6.29 -3.68 6.59
N LYS A 82 7.19 -3.67 7.56
CA LYS A 82 8.13 -4.78 7.74
C LYS A 82 7.37 -6.06 8.06
N GLY A 83 7.84 -7.22 7.57
CA GLY A 83 7.17 -8.50 7.76
C GLY A 83 6.88 -8.85 9.23
N THR A 84 7.74 -8.38 10.16
CA THR A 84 7.52 -8.54 11.61
C THR A 84 6.28 -7.79 12.14
N ALA A 85 5.76 -6.81 11.40
CA ALA A 85 4.58 -6.03 11.77
C ALA A 85 3.31 -6.49 11.04
N THR A 86 3.40 -7.43 10.10
CA THR A 86 2.26 -7.85 9.26
C THR A 86 1.09 -8.38 10.08
N PHE A 87 1.37 -9.21 11.09
CA PHE A 87 0.33 -9.78 11.95
C PHE A 87 -0.46 -8.70 12.71
N ASP A 88 0.24 -7.78 13.37
CA ASP A 88 -0.39 -6.71 14.15
C ASP A 88 -1.17 -5.75 13.27
N ALA A 89 -0.62 -5.41 12.10
CA ALA A 89 -1.28 -4.58 11.11
C ALA A 89 -2.56 -5.25 10.56
N ALA A 90 -2.50 -6.54 10.23
CA ALA A 90 -3.66 -7.30 9.79
C ALA A 90 -4.74 -7.38 10.89
N LYS A 91 -4.33 -7.59 12.14
CA LYS A 91 -5.24 -7.59 13.29
C LYS A 91 -5.96 -6.25 13.48
N ALA A 92 -5.26 -5.13 13.32
CA ALA A 92 -5.85 -3.79 13.42
C ALA A 92 -6.90 -3.53 12.33
N LEU A 93 -6.76 -4.17 11.16
CA LEU A 93 -7.66 -4.07 10.01
C LEU A 93 -8.70 -5.21 9.94
N ALA A 94 -8.84 -6.03 10.98
CA ALA A 94 -9.74 -7.19 10.96
C ALA A 94 -11.21 -6.82 10.66
N HIS A 95 -11.62 -5.59 10.94
CA HIS A 95 -12.96 -5.07 10.63
C HIS A 95 -13.23 -4.94 9.12
N LEU A 96 -12.19 -4.96 8.27
CA LEU A 96 -12.33 -4.98 6.81
C LEU A 96 -12.51 -6.39 6.24
N ALA A 97 -12.41 -7.43 7.05
CA ALA A 97 -12.69 -8.79 6.60
C ALA A 97 -14.16 -8.93 6.17
N GLY A 98 -14.40 -9.56 5.01
CA GLY A 98 -15.75 -9.76 4.48
C GLY A 98 -16.43 -8.53 3.89
N THR A 99 -15.76 -7.37 3.82
CA THR A 99 -16.31 -6.15 3.21
C THR A 99 -16.15 -6.11 1.67
N GLY A 100 -15.41 -7.06 1.10
CA GLY A 100 -15.01 -7.06 -0.31
C GLY A 100 -13.67 -6.40 -0.57
N ALA A 101 -13.00 -5.88 0.47
CA ALA A 101 -11.65 -5.33 0.36
C ALA A 101 -10.65 -6.39 -0.10
N ILE A 102 -9.66 -5.96 -0.88
CA ILE A 102 -8.56 -6.78 -1.40
C ILE A 102 -7.29 -6.41 -0.64
N PHE A 103 -6.52 -7.42 -0.23
CA PHE A 103 -5.30 -7.26 0.53
C PHE A 103 -4.10 -7.68 -0.31
N VAL A 104 -3.20 -6.74 -0.57
CA VAL A 104 -2.04 -6.93 -1.46
C VAL A 104 -0.76 -6.80 -0.66
N SER A 105 0.18 -7.73 -0.82
CA SER A 105 1.51 -7.65 -0.23
C SER A 105 2.58 -7.55 -1.33
N PHE A 106 3.42 -6.52 -1.26
CA PHE A 106 4.71 -6.44 -1.97
C PHE A 106 5.88 -6.46 -0.98
N GLN A 107 5.64 -7.02 0.21
CA GLN A 107 6.65 -7.09 1.26
C GLN A 107 7.74 -8.10 0.91
N ASN A 108 8.98 -7.80 1.28
CA ASN A 108 10.06 -8.77 1.23
C ASN A 108 9.87 -9.86 2.28
N GLY A 109 10.35 -11.07 1.98
CA GLY A 109 10.30 -12.23 2.85
C GLY A 109 9.16 -13.17 2.49
N LEU A 110 9.09 -14.28 3.22
CA LEU A 110 8.08 -15.32 3.02
C LEU A 110 7.08 -15.33 4.17
N GLY A 111 5.84 -15.73 3.88
CA GLY A 111 4.80 -15.94 4.88
C GLY A 111 3.93 -14.72 5.18
N ASN A 112 4.21 -13.55 4.62
CA ASN A 112 3.36 -12.38 4.81
C ASN A 112 1.95 -12.62 4.26
N GLU A 113 1.85 -13.15 3.06
CA GLU A 113 0.58 -13.45 2.40
C GLU A 113 -0.19 -14.55 3.14
N ASP A 114 0.49 -15.50 3.76
CA ASP A 114 -0.16 -16.55 4.58
C ASP A 114 -0.78 -15.94 5.85
N ILE A 115 -0.11 -14.96 6.47
CA ILE A 115 -0.66 -14.19 7.58
C ILE A 115 -1.91 -13.43 7.14
N LEU A 116 -1.85 -12.75 6.00
CA LEU A 116 -3.00 -12.03 5.45
C LEU A 116 -4.15 -12.98 5.12
N ALA A 117 -3.86 -14.12 4.50
CA ALA A 117 -4.85 -15.13 4.15
C ALA A 117 -5.57 -15.71 5.37
N ALA A 118 -4.85 -15.88 6.49
CA ALA A 118 -5.42 -16.33 7.75
C ALA A 118 -6.39 -15.31 8.38
N HIS A 119 -6.18 -13.99 8.13
CA HIS A 119 -7.01 -12.93 8.67
C HIS A 119 -8.19 -12.56 7.78
N PHE A 120 -7.99 -12.56 6.46
CA PHE A 120 -8.93 -11.95 5.51
C PHE A 120 -9.55 -12.95 4.52
N GLY A 121 -9.13 -14.21 4.58
CA GLY A 121 -9.51 -15.22 3.58
C GLY A 121 -8.58 -15.18 2.37
N ILE A 122 -8.17 -16.35 1.93
CA ILE A 122 -7.16 -16.52 0.87
C ILE A 122 -7.62 -15.96 -0.48
N GLU A 123 -8.93 -15.98 -0.71
CA GLU A 123 -9.58 -15.44 -1.91
C GLU A 123 -9.48 -13.91 -2.02
N ASN A 124 -9.17 -13.23 -0.92
CA ASN A 124 -9.03 -11.77 -0.86
C ASN A 124 -7.58 -11.30 -0.85
N VAL A 125 -6.61 -12.23 -0.95
CA VAL A 125 -5.18 -11.93 -0.83
C VAL A 125 -4.48 -12.05 -2.18
N PHE A 126 -3.67 -11.06 -2.47
CA PHE A 126 -2.77 -11.00 -3.61
C PHE A 126 -1.32 -10.86 -3.14
N GLY A 127 -0.45 -11.61 -3.76
CA GLY A 127 0.98 -11.44 -3.63
C GLY A 127 1.55 -10.69 -4.82
N GLY A 128 2.64 -10.00 -4.63
CA GLY A 128 3.29 -9.30 -5.71
C GLY A 128 4.80 -9.24 -5.58
N LEU A 129 5.43 -8.89 -6.68
CA LEU A 129 6.87 -8.73 -6.80
C LEU A 129 7.18 -7.39 -7.45
N THR A 130 8.06 -6.63 -6.82
CA THR A 130 8.57 -5.37 -7.36
C THR A 130 10.08 -5.33 -7.27
N SER A 131 10.69 -4.72 -8.27
CA SER A 131 12.12 -4.34 -8.23
C SER A 131 12.28 -2.81 -8.13
N MET A 132 11.18 -2.08 -7.91
CA MET A 132 11.25 -0.65 -7.59
C MET A 132 12.09 -0.43 -6.34
N ALA A 133 12.76 0.71 -6.28
CA ALA A 133 13.60 1.09 -5.16
C ALA A 133 13.25 2.49 -4.66
N GLY A 134 13.12 2.60 -3.35
CA GLY A 134 12.89 3.87 -2.66
C GLY A 134 13.33 3.79 -1.20
N ALA A 135 13.68 4.92 -0.64
CA ALA A 135 14.11 5.04 0.75
C ALA A 135 13.43 6.20 1.45
N ARG A 136 13.18 6.06 2.74
CA ARG A 136 12.82 7.18 3.59
C ARG A 136 14.10 7.90 4.04
N LEU A 137 14.19 9.19 3.72
CA LEU A 137 15.33 10.04 4.10
C LEU A 137 15.11 10.75 5.42
N GLY A 138 13.86 10.96 5.82
CA GLY A 138 13.48 11.62 7.06
C GLY A 138 11.97 11.64 7.24
N PRO A 139 11.48 12.32 8.30
CA PRO A 139 10.04 12.51 8.47
C PRO A 139 9.41 13.22 7.27
N GLY A 140 8.37 12.60 6.70
CA GLY A 140 7.66 13.13 5.54
C GLY A 140 8.46 13.17 4.23
N HIS A 141 9.68 12.60 4.18
CA HIS A 141 10.54 12.67 3.00
C HIS A 141 10.98 11.27 2.53
N VAL A 142 10.68 10.95 1.28
CA VAL A 142 11.10 9.72 0.60
C VAL A 142 11.85 10.03 -0.68
N GLN A 143 12.75 9.13 -1.06
CA GLN A 143 13.50 9.20 -2.31
C GLN A 143 13.08 8.07 -3.24
N ASP A 144 12.77 8.43 -4.47
CA ASP A 144 12.46 7.55 -5.59
C ASP A 144 13.76 7.27 -6.35
N PHE A 145 14.21 6.01 -6.35
CA PHE A 145 15.44 5.63 -7.06
C PHE A 145 15.16 5.06 -8.43
N ASP A 146 14.08 4.28 -8.56
CA ASP A 146 13.79 3.60 -9.81
C ASP A 146 12.32 3.16 -9.86
N ARG A 147 11.73 3.20 -11.07
CA ARG A 147 10.38 2.75 -11.38
C ARG A 147 10.44 1.68 -12.45
N VAL A 148 10.26 0.45 -12.03
CA VAL A 148 10.24 -0.73 -12.88
C VAL A 148 8.92 -1.46 -12.77
N PRO A 149 8.57 -2.33 -13.73
CA PRO A 149 7.33 -3.08 -13.68
C PRO A 149 7.17 -3.83 -12.36
N THR A 150 5.98 -3.73 -11.79
CA THR A 150 5.56 -4.46 -10.61
C THR A 150 4.53 -5.50 -11.05
N TYR A 151 4.65 -6.72 -10.55
CA TYR A 151 3.79 -7.85 -10.89
C TYR A 151 2.93 -8.22 -9.68
N LEU A 152 1.67 -8.54 -9.91
CA LEU A 152 0.78 -9.04 -8.87
C LEU A 152 -0.09 -10.19 -9.39
N GLY A 153 -0.54 -11.02 -8.47
CA GLY A 153 -1.42 -12.15 -8.78
C GLY A 153 -2.14 -12.65 -7.54
N GLU A 154 -3.16 -13.47 -7.78
CA GLU A 154 -3.87 -14.18 -6.71
C GLU A 154 -2.89 -14.99 -5.87
N TRP A 155 -3.00 -14.95 -4.53
CA TRP A 155 -2.05 -15.68 -3.67
C TRP A 155 -2.03 -17.18 -3.95
N ARG A 156 -3.15 -17.80 -4.29
CA ARG A 156 -3.19 -19.21 -4.71
C ARG A 156 -2.94 -19.45 -6.19
N GLY A 157 -2.48 -18.44 -6.89
CA GLY A 157 -2.02 -18.57 -8.27
C GLY A 157 -3.13 -18.53 -9.32
N GLY A 158 -2.70 -18.41 -10.56
CA GLY A 158 -3.54 -18.33 -11.72
C GLY A 158 -3.78 -16.90 -12.22
N LEU A 159 -4.00 -16.81 -13.52
CA LEU A 159 -4.44 -15.57 -14.15
C LEU A 159 -5.94 -15.42 -13.89
N SER A 160 -6.32 -14.30 -13.29
CA SER A 160 -7.72 -13.97 -13.08
C SER A 160 -8.07 -12.63 -13.70
N ARG A 161 -9.34 -12.48 -14.09
CA ARG A 161 -9.85 -11.19 -14.56
C ARG A 161 -9.73 -10.12 -13.46
N ARG A 162 -9.87 -10.53 -12.20
CA ARG A 162 -9.72 -9.63 -11.04
C ARG A 162 -8.28 -9.13 -10.90
N ALA A 163 -7.28 -10.01 -11.01
CA ALA A 163 -5.87 -9.63 -11.02
C ALA A 163 -5.55 -8.65 -12.16
N SER A 164 -6.07 -8.89 -13.36
CA SER A 164 -5.90 -7.99 -14.49
C SER A 164 -6.54 -6.62 -14.26
N ASN A 165 -7.70 -6.57 -13.63
CA ASN A 165 -8.36 -5.30 -13.29
C ASN A 165 -7.57 -4.50 -12.24
N ILE A 166 -7.04 -5.16 -11.21
CA ILE A 166 -6.20 -4.51 -10.19
C ILE A 166 -4.91 -3.97 -10.83
N ALA A 167 -4.25 -4.79 -11.66
CA ALA A 167 -3.06 -4.37 -12.37
C ALA A 167 -3.33 -3.14 -13.27
N ALA A 168 -4.45 -3.13 -13.99
CA ALA A 168 -4.85 -1.99 -14.82
C ALA A 168 -5.09 -0.72 -13.97
N THR A 169 -5.69 -0.87 -12.78
CA THR A 169 -5.89 0.26 -11.84
C THR A 169 -4.56 0.81 -11.31
N PHE A 170 -3.55 -0.04 -11.14
CA PHE A 170 -2.22 0.36 -10.65
C PHE A 170 -1.28 0.83 -11.76
N THR A 171 -1.68 0.70 -13.02
CA THR A 171 -0.91 1.23 -14.17
C THR A 171 -1.27 2.70 -14.38
N VAL A 172 -0.44 3.58 -13.87
CA VAL A 172 -0.57 5.04 -13.89
C VAL A 172 0.59 5.67 -14.64
#